data_19d5f206a4ca6503145b6a04b8e25591
#
_entry.id   19d5f206a4ca6503145b6a04b8e25591
#
_cell.length_a   1.000
_cell.length_b   1.000
_cell.length_c   1.000
_cell.angle_alpha   90.00
_cell.angle_beta   90.00
_cell.angle_gamma   90.00
#
_symmetry.space_group_name_H-M   'P 1'
#
loop_
_entity.id
_entity.type
_entity.pdbx_description
1 polymer ?
#
loop_
_entity_poly.entity_id
_entity_poly.type
_entity_poly.pdbx_seq_one_letter_code
_entity_poly.pdbx_strand_id
1 'polypeptide(L)'
;MNGGHHESYIVNGSPNKNGCTYIALSEIQKTLKEENVDSDIYWIGKKPIGGCIACYQCASKGKCVFDDKVNEFTSLAQDYDGFIFGSPVYYSGMNGSLMSFMDRMFFSASRQESHPFRFKPAAAVVSARRAGTTSTLDQINKYFLHQQMPIVTSRYWNMVHGNTPDEVIQDEEGLQIMRVLARNMAWMLRLIEAGEKTGVPLPKQEEQRIATNFIR
;
A
#
# COMPACT_ATOMS: atom_id res chain seq x y z
N MET A 1 4.16 -11.75 -28.50
CA MET A 1 3.72 -10.59 -27.71
C MET A 1 4.47 -10.69 -26.40
N ASN A 2 5.50 -9.86 -26.21
CA ASN A 2 6.23 -9.81 -24.94
C ASN A 2 5.28 -9.14 -23.95
N GLY A 3 4.66 -9.91 -23.05
CA GLY A 3 3.93 -9.38 -21.91
C GLY A 3 4.90 -8.56 -21.07
N GLY A 4 4.56 -7.31 -20.75
CA GLY A 4 5.31 -6.50 -19.81
C GLY A 4 5.42 -7.24 -18.48
N HIS A 5 6.53 -7.09 -17.82
CA HIS A 5 6.77 -7.66 -16.50
C HIS A 5 6.17 -6.70 -15.49
N HIS A 6 5.08 -7.10 -14.82
CA HIS A 6 4.47 -6.28 -13.77
C HIS A 6 5.00 -6.67 -12.40
N GLU A 7 5.27 -5.66 -11.58
CA GLU A 7 5.75 -5.87 -10.22
C GLU A 7 4.87 -5.13 -9.19
N SER A 8 4.41 -5.87 -8.19
CA SER A 8 3.67 -5.31 -7.05
C SER A 8 4.51 -5.34 -5.78
N TYR A 9 4.52 -4.23 -5.04
CA TYR A 9 5.21 -4.15 -3.76
C TYR A 9 4.23 -4.29 -2.61
N ILE A 10 4.43 -5.32 -1.80
CA ILE A 10 3.55 -5.69 -0.69
C ILE A 10 4.22 -5.29 0.62
N VAL A 11 3.59 -4.43 1.40
CA VAL A 11 4.12 -3.93 2.68
C VAL A 11 3.51 -4.70 3.84
N ASN A 12 4.33 -5.42 4.58
CA ASN A 12 3.94 -6.03 5.84
C ASN A 12 4.22 -5.08 7.01
N GLY A 13 3.18 -4.39 7.48
CA GLY A 13 3.21 -3.45 8.60
C GLY A 13 3.08 -4.12 9.97
N SER A 14 3.02 -5.45 10.04
CA SER A 14 2.96 -6.16 11.32
C SER A 14 4.33 -6.21 12.01
N PRO A 15 4.40 -6.04 13.34
CA PRO A 15 5.63 -6.31 14.09
C PRO A 15 6.03 -7.79 14.06
N ASN A 16 5.09 -8.68 13.76
CA ASN A 16 5.31 -10.12 13.60
C ASN A 16 5.53 -10.45 12.12
N LYS A 17 6.79 -10.72 11.73
CA LYS A 17 7.17 -10.98 10.34
C LYS A 17 6.29 -12.05 9.67
N ASN A 18 6.01 -13.13 10.38
CA ASN A 18 5.24 -14.29 9.91
C ASN A 18 3.91 -14.43 10.67
N GLY A 19 3.28 -13.30 11.06
CA GLY A 19 2.02 -13.27 11.78
C GLY A 19 0.78 -13.34 10.89
N CYS A 20 -0.40 -13.07 11.45
CA CYS A 20 -1.68 -13.12 10.74
C CYS A 20 -1.71 -12.26 9.47
N THR A 21 -1.17 -11.04 9.54
CA THR A 21 -1.07 -10.15 8.38
C THR A 21 -0.23 -10.79 7.26
N TYR A 22 0.88 -11.45 7.61
CA TYR A 22 1.73 -12.12 6.64
C TYR A 22 0.99 -13.25 5.90
N ILE A 23 0.15 -14.03 6.58
CA ILE A 23 -0.64 -15.09 5.93
C ILE A 23 -1.55 -14.50 4.85
N ALA A 24 -2.26 -13.40 5.15
CA ALA A 24 -3.08 -12.73 4.16
C ALA A 24 -2.27 -12.21 2.96
N LEU A 25 -1.13 -11.57 3.23
CA LEU A 25 -0.24 -11.05 2.17
C LEU A 25 0.41 -12.14 1.34
N SER A 26 0.75 -13.28 1.95
CA SER A 26 1.31 -14.44 1.25
C SER A 26 0.29 -15.09 0.30
N GLU A 27 -0.98 -15.14 0.68
CA GLU A 27 -2.04 -15.63 -0.21
C GLU A 27 -2.20 -14.72 -1.43
N ILE A 28 -2.10 -13.39 -1.22
CA ILE A 28 -2.09 -12.41 -2.31
C ILE A 28 -0.87 -12.63 -3.21
N GLN A 29 0.33 -12.72 -2.63
CA GLN A 29 1.58 -12.92 -3.37
C GLN A 29 1.52 -14.17 -4.23
N LYS A 30 1.04 -15.28 -3.66
CA LYS A 30 0.85 -16.53 -4.38
C LYS A 30 -0.09 -16.35 -5.58
N THR A 31 -1.23 -15.69 -5.37
CA THR A 31 -2.22 -15.49 -6.43
C THR A 31 -1.73 -14.50 -7.50
N LEU A 32 -0.99 -13.44 -7.13
CA LEU A 32 -0.35 -12.55 -8.10
C LEU A 32 0.62 -13.32 -9.01
N LYS A 33 1.40 -14.24 -8.45
CA LYS A 33 2.29 -15.11 -9.23
C LYS A 33 1.51 -16.01 -10.20
N GLU A 34 0.36 -16.56 -9.79
CA GLU A 34 -0.53 -17.33 -10.67
C GLU A 34 -1.07 -16.47 -11.83
N GLU A 35 -1.21 -15.16 -11.60
CA GLU A 35 -1.62 -14.15 -12.60
C GLU A 35 -0.45 -13.54 -13.39
N ASN A 36 0.76 -14.08 -13.27
CA ASN A 36 1.99 -13.58 -13.92
C ASN A 36 2.36 -12.14 -13.51
N VAL A 37 2.12 -11.78 -12.26
CA VAL A 37 2.58 -10.54 -11.62
C VAL A 37 3.58 -10.93 -10.54
N ASP A 38 4.83 -10.46 -10.69
CA ASP A 38 5.82 -10.64 -9.64
C ASP A 38 5.57 -9.71 -8.47
N SER A 39 5.97 -10.11 -7.28
CA SER A 39 5.75 -9.30 -6.09
C SER A 39 6.72 -9.62 -4.97
N ASP A 40 7.14 -8.59 -4.25
CA ASP A 40 7.99 -8.67 -3.08
C ASP A 40 7.24 -8.25 -1.81
N ILE A 41 7.44 -9.02 -0.73
CA ILE A 41 6.92 -8.65 0.59
C ILE A 41 8.00 -7.91 1.37
N TYR A 42 7.82 -6.60 1.51
CA TYR A 42 8.66 -5.73 2.31
C TYR A 42 8.17 -5.67 3.76
N TRP A 43 8.94 -6.22 4.67
CA TRP A 43 8.63 -6.14 6.10
C TRP A 43 9.26 -4.91 6.74
N ILE A 44 8.45 -4.02 7.33
CA ILE A 44 8.94 -2.78 7.95
C ILE A 44 9.76 -3.00 9.23
N GLY A 45 9.72 -4.23 9.82
CA GLY A 45 10.55 -4.62 10.96
C GLY A 45 9.87 -4.41 12.31
N LYS A 46 10.67 -4.63 13.37
CA LYS A 46 10.25 -4.46 14.78
C LYS A 46 10.81 -3.20 15.43
N LYS A 47 11.76 -2.55 14.78
CA LYS A 47 12.34 -1.31 15.33
C LYS A 47 11.31 -0.19 15.29
N PRO A 48 11.24 0.67 16.31
CA PRO A 48 10.35 1.81 16.29
C PRO A 48 10.62 2.69 15.05
N ILE A 49 9.56 3.06 14.36
CA ILE A 49 9.59 4.05 13.27
C ILE A 49 9.02 5.34 13.84
N GLY A 50 9.85 6.38 13.90
CA GLY A 50 9.42 7.69 14.38
C GLY A 50 8.41 8.33 13.43
N GLY A 51 7.43 9.05 13.98
CA GLY A 51 6.45 9.81 13.20
C GLY A 51 7.07 11.00 12.46
N CYS A 52 6.28 11.64 11.60
CA CYS A 52 6.68 12.87 10.93
C CYS A 52 6.81 14.02 11.95
N ILE A 53 7.97 14.70 11.99
CA ILE A 53 8.24 15.84 12.88
C ILE A 53 7.95 17.19 12.22
N ALA A 54 7.28 17.21 11.09
CA ALA A 54 6.90 18.42 10.34
C ALA A 54 8.07 19.39 10.06
N CYS A 55 9.27 18.88 9.85
CA CYS A 55 10.47 19.70 9.59
C CYS A 55 10.55 20.24 8.16
N TYR A 56 9.72 19.77 7.26
CA TYR A 56 9.62 20.15 5.84
C TYR A 56 10.92 20.01 5.01
N GLN A 57 11.98 19.41 5.55
CA GLN A 57 13.25 19.24 4.82
C GLN A 57 13.11 18.34 3.58
N CYS A 58 12.11 17.48 3.53
CA CYS A 58 11.82 16.69 2.34
C CYS A 58 11.44 17.53 1.11
N ALA A 59 10.97 18.78 1.30
CA ALA A 59 10.67 19.69 0.19
C ALA A 59 11.94 20.09 -0.60
N SER A 60 13.09 20.19 0.07
CA SER A 60 14.37 20.51 -0.57
C SER A 60 15.23 19.30 -0.88
N LYS A 61 15.08 18.21 -0.10
CA LYS A 61 15.93 17.01 -0.23
C LYS A 61 15.31 15.90 -1.08
N GLY A 62 14.01 15.97 -1.37
CA GLY A 62 13.26 14.89 -2.04
C GLY A 62 13.12 13.60 -1.21
N LYS A 63 13.58 13.58 0.05
CA LYS A 63 13.51 12.42 0.95
C LYS A 63 13.36 12.85 2.41
N CYS A 64 12.86 11.93 3.26
CA CYS A 64 12.74 12.19 4.68
C CYS A 64 14.13 12.44 5.31
N VAL A 65 14.18 13.30 6.34
CA VAL A 65 15.41 13.62 7.07
C VAL A 65 15.97 12.43 7.85
N PHE A 66 15.10 11.52 8.29
CA PHE A 66 15.50 10.29 8.95
C PHE A 66 15.93 9.25 7.92
N ASP A 67 17.17 8.78 8.04
CA ASP A 67 17.73 7.75 7.15
C ASP A 67 17.42 6.36 7.70
N ASP A 68 16.26 5.86 7.34
CA ASP A 68 15.73 4.56 7.79
C ASP A 68 14.90 3.87 6.69
N LYS A 69 14.15 2.84 7.07
CA LYS A 69 13.31 2.04 6.17
C LYS A 69 12.31 2.84 5.33
N VAL A 70 11.95 4.04 5.75
CA VAL A 70 11.07 4.91 4.96
C VAL A 70 11.74 5.36 3.68
N ASN A 71 12.99 5.87 3.78
CA ASN A 71 13.75 6.28 2.61
C ASN A 71 14.15 5.10 1.72
N GLU A 72 14.54 3.97 2.34
CA GLU A 72 14.84 2.73 1.63
C GLU A 72 13.65 2.31 0.75
N PHE A 73 12.46 2.20 1.33
CA PHE A 73 11.25 1.83 0.60
C PHE A 73 10.87 2.85 -0.48
N THR A 74 10.91 4.15 -0.14
CA THR A 74 10.51 5.20 -1.07
C THR A 74 11.42 5.23 -2.31
N SER A 75 12.71 4.92 -2.16
CA SER A 75 13.63 4.85 -3.30
C SER A 75 13.35 3.68 -4.24
N LEU A 76 12.86 2.56 -3.70
CA LEU A 76 12.49 1.38 -4.49
C LEU A 76 11.10 1.50 -5.15
N ALA A 77 10.22 2.35 -4.60
CA ALA A 77 8.83 2.46 -5.05
C ALA A 77 8.67 2.88 -6.52
N GLN A 78 9.71 3.45 -7.14
CA GLN A 78 9.67 3.81 -8.55
C GLN A 78 9.65 2.60 -9.47
N ASP A 79 10.25 1.49 -9.04
CA ASP A 79 10.44 0.26 -9.81
C ASP A 79 9.19 -0.65 -9.78
N TYR A 80 8.18 -0.31 -8.98
CA TYR A 80 6.96 -1.10 -8.83
C TYR A 80 5.74 -0.40 -9.41
N ASP A 81 4.82 -1.20 -9.98
CA ASP A 81 3.62 -0.74 -10.68
C ASP A 81 2.39 -0.68 -9.77
N GLY A 82 2.36 -1.42 -8.67
CA GLY A 82 1.25 -1.47 -7.73
C GLY A 82 1.66 -1.72 -6.29
N PHE A 83 0.80 -1.37 -5.33
CA PHE A 83 1.14 -1.42 -3.90
C PHE A 83 0.03 -2.05 -3.07
N ILE A 84 0.43 -2.89 -2.11
CA ILE A 84 -0.50 -3.49 -1.15
C ILE A 84 0.04 -3.28 0.27
N PHE A 85 -0.75 -2.65 1.14
CA PHE A 85 -0.34 -2.34 2.51
C PHE A 85 -1.14 -3.19 3.50
N GLY A 86 -0.45 -4.05 4.25
CA GLY A 86 -1.03 -4.91 5.25
C GLY A 86 -0.79 -4.44 6.67
N SER A 87 -1.82 -4.42 7.51
CA SER A 87 -1.75 -4.04 8.93
C SER A 87 -2.53 -4.99 9.83
N PRO A 88 -2.01 -5.33 11.01
CA PRO A 88 -2.87 -5.81 12.08
C PRO A 88 -3.73 -4.65 12.61
N VAL A 89 -4.91 -4.99 13.15
CA VAL A 89 -5.78 -4.01 13.83
C VAL A 89 -5.33 -3.82 15.26
N TYR A 90 -4.96 -2.59 15.62
CA TYR A 90 -4.67 -2.17 16.98
C TYR A 90 -5.59 -1.01 17.36
N TYR A 91 -6.43 -1.19 18.41
CA TYR A 91 -7.38 -0.17 18.89
C TYR A 91 -8.25 0.41 17.74
N SER A 92 -8.79 -0.46 16.89
CA SER A 92 -9.60 -0.10 15.71
C SER A 92 -8.89 0.83 14.70
N GLY A 93 -7.57 0.76 14.64
CA GLY A 93 -6.72 1.48 13.70
C GLY A 93 -5.55 0.63 13.22
N MET A 94 -4.78 1.14 12.27
CA MET A 94 -3.57 0.47 11.81
C MET A 94 -2.47 0.49 12.88
N ASN A 95 -1.52 -0.43 12.77
CA ASN A 95 -0.33 -0.46 13.62
C ASN A 95 0.41 0.90 13.57
N GLY A 96 0.79 1.43 14.75
CA GLY A 96 1.42 2.75 14.87
C GLY A 96 2.73 2.90 14.09
N SER A 97 3.54 1.82 13.98
CA SER A 97 4.75 1.86 13.15
C SER A 97 4.43 1.96 11.67
N LEU A 98 3.37 1.29 11.19
CA LEU A 98 2.92 1.44 9.82
C LEU A 98 2.36 2.83 9.56
N MET A 99 1.60 3.39 10.52
CA MET A 99 1.10 4.77 10.41
C MET A 99 2.25 5.76 10.26
N SER A 100 3.25 5.70 11.15
CA SER A 100 4.44 6.56 11.08
C SER A 100 5.23 6.37 9.78
N PHE A 101 5.30 5.12 9.29
CA PHE A 101 5.94 4.78 8.02
C PHE A 101 5.21 5.45 6.87
N MET A 102 3.88 5.30 6.77
CA MET A 102 3.05 5.86 5.70
C MET A 102 3.01 7.38 5.73
N ASP A 103 2.88 8.00 6.93
CA ASP A 103 2.93 9.46 7.08
C ASP A 103 4.19 10.05 6.45
N ARG A 104 5.34 9.49 6.79
CA ARG A 104 6.63 10.00 6.31
C ARG A 104 6.89 9.65 4.86
N MET A 105 6.57 8.44 4.45
CA MET A 105 6.74 7.96 3.09
C MET A 105 5.93 8.79 2.10
N PHE A 106 4.63 8.87 2.27
CA PHE A 106 3.77 9.59 1.35
C PHE A 106 4.00 11.11 1.38
N PHE A 107 4.28 11.68 2.57
CA PHE A 107 4.57 13.10 2.65
C PHE A 107 5.89 13.46 1.94
N SER A 108 6.94 12.66 2.11
CA SER A 108 8.22 12.92 1.42
C SER A 108 8.14 12.63 -0.07
N ALA A 109 7.45 11.56 -0.49
CA ALA A 109 7.25 11.21 -1.89
C ALA A 109 6.45 12.27 -2.66
N SER A 110 5.44 12.88 -2.04
CA SER A 110 4.66 13.97 -2.66
C SER A 110 5.47 15.24 -2.92
N ARG A 111 6.71 15.31 -2.42
CA ARG A 111 7.65 16.41 -2.65
C ARG A 111 8.70 16.09 -3.73
N GLN A 112 8.68 14.87 -4.25
CA GLN A 112 9.53 14.48 -5.38
C GLN A 112 8.85 14.82 -6.70
N GLU A 113 9.61 15.23 -7.70
CA GLU A 113 9.08 15.48 -9.04
C GLU A 113 8.52 14.21 -9.69
N SER A 114 9.14 13.06 -9.41
CA SER A 114 8.73 11.76 -9.93
C SER A 114 7.38 11.28 -9.44
N HIS A 115 6.91 11.75 -8.27
CA HIS A 115 5.68 11.29 -7.62
C HIS A 115 5.50 9.77 -7.69
N PRO A 116 6.36 8.96 -7.04
CA PRO A 116 6.50 7.51 -7.30
C PRO A 116 5.24 6.67 -7.04
N PHE A 117 4.22 7.22 -6.41
CA PHE A 117 2.96 6.53 -6.11
C PHE A 117 1.76 6.99 -6.94
N ARG A 118 1.84 8.19 -7.53
CA ARG A 118 0.69 8.76 -8.25
C ARG A 118 0.27 7.88 -9.42
N PHE A 119 -1.06 7.64 -9.52
CA PHE A 119 -1.72 6.82 -10.54
C PHE A 119 -1.39 5.32 -10.51
N LYS A 120 -0.52 4.88 -9.62
CA LYS A 120 -0.28 3.46 -9.39
C LYS A 120 -1.38 2.87 -8.49
N PRO A 121 -1.94 1.70 -8.81
CA PRO A 121 -3.02 1.11 -8.03
C PRO A 121 -2.53 0.67 -6.65
N ALA A 122 -3.41 0.80 -5.66
CA ALA A 122 -3.09 0.40 -4.29
C ALA A 122 -4.24 -0.33 -3.62
N ALA A 123 -3.92 -1.18 -2.64
CA ALA A 123 -4.89 -1.84 -1.80
C ALA A 123 -4.47 -1.88 -0.33
N ALA A 124 -5.44 -1.76 0.58
CA ALA A 124 -5.26 -2.02 1.99
C ALA A 124 -5.72 -3.44 2.34
N VAL A 125 -5.01 -4.09 3.27
CA VAL A 125 -5.34 -5.41 3.81
C VAL A 125 -5.22 -5.36 5.33
N VAL A 126 -6.18 -5.90 6.05
CA VAL A 126 -6.13 -5.90 7.51
C VAL A 126 -6.35 -7.30 8.09
N SER A 127 -5.68 -7.57 9.20
CA SER A 127 -5.89 -8.78 9.98
C SER A 127 -6.34 -8.42 11.39
N ALA A 128 -7.36 -9.10 11.89
CA ALA A 128 -7.88 -8.89 13.24
C ALA A 128 -8.35 -10.19 13.85
N ARG A 129 -8.27 -10.26 15.19
CA ARG A 129 -8.93 -11.34 15.92
C ARG A 129 -10.45 -11.19 15.87
N ARG A 130 -10.99 -9.95 15.91
CA ARG A 130 -12.43 -9.71 16.02
C ARG A 130 -12.89 -8.43 15.31
N ALA A 131 -12.80 -7.28 15.95
CA ALA A 131 -13.41 -6.02 15.49
C ALA A 131 -12.36 -4.98 15.07
N GLY A 132 -12.81 -3.88 14.42
CA GLY A 132 -12.00 -2.73 14.05
C GLY A 132 -11.39 -2.80 12.64
N THR A 133 -11.76 -3.79 11.86
CA THR A 133 -11.22 -3.98 10.48
C THR A 133 -11.64 -2.88 9.54
N THR A 134 -12.92 -2.50 9.49
CA THR A 134 -13.43 -1.48 8.58
C THR A 134 -12.82 -0.11 8.85
N SER A 135 -12.77 0.32 10.13
CA SER A 135 -12.14 1.59 10.49
C SER A 135 -10.64 1.63 10.18
N THR A 136 -9.96 0.50 10.28
CA THR A 136 -8.54 0.39 9.89
C THR A 136 -8.37 0.48 8.39
N LEU A 137 -9.23 -0.17 7.60
CA LEU A 137 -9.24 -0.05 6.13
C LEU A 137 -9.48 1.38 5.69
N ASP A 138 -10.47 2.07 6.29
CA ASP A 138 -10.76 3.48 5.98
C ASP A 138 -9.55 4.37 6.28
N GLN A 139 -8.84 4.10 7.37
CA GLN A 139 -7.65 4.86 7.75
C GLN A 139 -6.53 4.70 6.72
N ILE A 140 -6.26 3.48 6.25
CA ILE A 140 -5.21 3.22 5.24
C ILE A 140 -5.63 3.80 3.89
N ASN A 141 -6.86 3.60 3.46
CA ASN A 141 -7.34 4.07 2.15
C ASN A 141 -7.28 5.61 1.99
N LYS A 142 -7.36 6.39 3.08
CA LYS A 142 -7.21 7.86 3.03
C LYS A 142 -5.85 8.30 2.49
N TYR A 143 -4.80 7.53 2.73
CA TYR A 143 -3.48 7.80 2.15
C TYR A 143 -3.50 7.65 0.63
N PHE A 144 -4.12 6.59 0.13
CA PHE A 144 -4.22 6.35 -1.32
C PHE A 144 -5.03 7.42 -2.03
N LEU A 145 -6.18 7.80 -1.45
CA LEU A 145 -7.01 8.90 -1.97
C LEU A 145 -6.20 10.21 -2.09
N HIS A 146 -5.43 10.55 -1.05
CA HIS A 146 -4.62 11.77 -1.06
C HIS A 146 -3.48 11.72 -2.10
N GLN A 147 -2.97 10.54 -2.42
CA GLN A 147 -1.88 10.33 -3.38
C GLN A 147 -2.35 10.12 -4.82
N GLN A 148 -3.65 10.24 -5.10
CA GLN A 148 -4.24 9.97 -6.42
C GLN A 148 -3.97 8.53 -6.91
N MET A 149 -3.98 7.57 -5.99
CA MET A 149 -3.81 6.14 -6.29
C MET A 149 -5.17 5.49 -6.48
N PRO A 150 -5.44 4.80 -7.60
CA PRO A 150 -6.65 3.99 -7.74
C PRO A 150 -6.71 2.90 -6.67
N ILE A 151 -7.81 2.85 -5.91
CA ILE A 151 -7.98 1.83 -4.87
C ILE A 151 -8.53 0.56 -5.49
N VAL A 152 -7.79 -0.53 -5.39
CA VAL A 152 -8.21 -1.84 -5.85
C VAL A 152 -9.06 -2.53 -4.79
N THR A 153 -10.23 -3.00 -5.20
CA THR A 153 -11.21 -3.66 -4.35
C THR A 153 -11.23 -5.17 -4.55
N SER A 154 -11.82 -5.88 -3.59
CA SER A 154 -12.18 -7.28 -3.71
C SER A 154 -13.71 -7.42 -3.79
N ARG A 155 -14.23 -8.62 -3.58
CA ARG A 155 -15.68 -8.89 -3.47
C ARG A 155 -16.30 -8.45 -2.14
N TYR A 156 -15.45 -8.17 -1.14
CA TYR A 156 -15.81 -7.71 0.19
C TYR A 156 -14.67 -6.83 0.75
N TRP A 157 -14.77 -6.33 1.97
CA TRP A 157 -13.68 -5.60 2.61
C TRP A 157 -12.44 -6.48 2.78
N ASN A 158 -11.28 -5.96 2.48
CA ASN A 158 -10.03 -6.71 2.43
C ASN A 158 -9.51 -7.05 3.84
N MET A 159 -10.09 -8.06 4.45
CA MET A 159 -9.76 -8.47 5.82
C MET A 159 -9.67 -9.98 5.97
N VAL A 160 -8.87 -10.40 6.96
CA VAL A 160 -8.83 -11.77 7.46
C VAL A 160 -9.00 -11.78 8.97
N HIS A 161 -9.55 -12.86 9.51
CA HIS A 161 -9.74 -13.03 10.94
C HIS A 161 -8.95 -14.22 11.48
N GLY A 162 -8.39 -14.03 12.68
CA GLY A 162 -7.63 -15.03 13.43
C GLY A 162 -6.74 -14.37 14.47
N ASN A 163 -6.50 -15.04 15.57
CA ASN A 163 -5.57 -14.63 16.62
C ASN A 163 -4.15 -15.16 16.34
N THR A 164 -4.06 -16.25 15.60
CA THR A 164 -2.81 -16.91 15.20
C THR A 164 -2.78 -17.11 13.68
N PRO A 165 -1.59 -17.31 13.08
CA PRO A 165 -1.48 -17.68 11.67
C PRO A 165 -2.32 -18.90 11.30
N ASP A 166 -2.34 -19.92 12.13
CA ASP A 166 -3.11 -21.16 11.90
C ASP A 166 -4.62 -20.93 11.88
N GLU A 167 -5.11 -19.99 12.68
CA GLU A 167 -6.52 -19.58 12.64
C GLU A 167 -6.83 -18.79 11.35
N VAL A 168 -5.94 -17.92 10.90
CA VAL A 168 -6.12 -17.19 9.63
C VAL A 168 -6.16 -18.14 8.44
N ILE A 169 -5.38 -19.23 8.47
CA ILE A 169 -5.42 -20.26 7.42
C ILE A 169 -6.81 -20.93 7.34
N GLN A 170 -7.57 -20.93 8.43
CA GLN A 170 -8.93 -21.47 8.51
C GLN A 170 -10.01 -20.45 8.11
N ASP A 171 -9.66 -19.19 7.98
CA ASP A 171 -10.57 -18.14 7.46
C ASP A 171 -10.70 -18.24 5.95
N GLU A 172 -11.46 -19.22 5.48
CA GLU A 172 -11.65 -19.51 4.07
C GLU A 172 -12.22 -18.32 3.29
N GLU A 173 -13.16 -17.58 3.88
CA GLU A 173 -13.73 -16.38 3.26
C GLU A 173 -12.68 -15.27 3.15
N GLY A 174 -11.97 -14.98 4.23
CA GLY A 174 -10.90 -13.98 4.23
C GLY A 174 -9.82 -14.30 3.20
N LEU A 175 -9.35 -15.54 3.13
CA LEU A 175 -8.39 -15.97 2.11
C LEU A 175 -8.95 -15.91 0.68
N GLN A 176 -10.23 -16.21 0.48
CA GLN A 176 -10.89 -16.02 -0.81
C GLN A 176 -10.92 -14.53 -1.20
N ILE A 177 -11.20 -13.64 -0.26
CA ILE A 177 -11.15 -12.18 -0.48
C ILE A 177 -9.74 -11.75 -0.92
N MET A 178 -8.68 -12.30 -0.30
CA MET A 178 -7.29 -12.03 -0.69
C MET A 178 -6.99 -12.48 -2.12
N ARG A 179 -7.44 -13.66 -2.52
CA ARG A 179 -7.27 -14.15 -3.90
C ARG A 179 -8.01 -13.28 -4.93
N VAL A 180 -9.24 -12.87 -4.62
CA VAL A 180 -10.00 -11.97 -5.51
C VAL A 180 -9.33 -10.61 -5.63
N LEU A 181 -8.83 -10.06 -4.50
CA LEU A 181 -8.07 -8.81 -4.51
C LEU A 181 -6.84 -8.90 -5.43
N ALA A 182 -6.07 -9.98 -5.32
CA ALA A 182 -4.89 -10.20 -6.14
C ALA A 182 -5.21 -10.26 -7.64
N ARG A 183 -6.28 -10.96 -8.03
CA ARG A 183 -6.75 -11.01 -9.42
C ARG A 183 -7.20 -9.65 -9.93
N ASN A 184 -7.90 -8.88 -9.09
CA ASN A 184 -8.33 -7.53 -9.44
C ASN A 184 -7.12 -6.58 -9.58
N MET A 185 -6.10 -6.72 -8.73
CA MET A 185 -4.84 -5.98 -8.87
C MET A 185 -4.14 -6.32 -10.19
N ALA A 186 -3.97 -7.59 -10.49
CA ALA A 186 -3.36 -8.04 -11.74
C ALA A 186 -4.15 -7.54 -12.98
N TRP A 187 -5.48 -7.55 -12.91
CA TRP A 187 -6.31 -6.98 -13.98
C TRP A 187 -6.11 -5.48 -14.14
N MET A 188 -6.06 -4.72 -13.03
CA MET A 188 -5.84 -3.27 -13.07
C MET A 188 -4.47 -2.92 -13.65
N LEU A 189 -3.41 -3.64 -13.28
CA LEU A 189 -2.08 -3.46 -13.83
C LEU A 189 -2.06 -3.67 -15.34
N ARG A 190 -2.68 -4.76 -15.82
CA ARG A 190 -2.81 -5.03 -17.27
C ARG A 190 -3.60 -3.96 -18.01
N LEU A 191 -4.64 -3.38 -17.39
CA LEU A 191 -5.40 -2.27 -18.00
C LEU A 191 -4.55 -1.00 -18.13
N ILE A 192 -3.78 -0.66 -17.10
CA ILE A 192 -2.89 0.50 -17.12
C ILE A 192 -1.83 0.31 -18.22
N GLU A 193 -1.18 -0.84 -18.27
CA GLU A 193 -0.20 -1.16 -19.31
C GLU A 193 -0.81 -1.11 -20.72
N ALA A 194 -2.01 -1.67 -20.90
CA ALA A 194 -2.72 -1.62 -22.18
C ALA A 194 -3.04 -0.17 -22.60
N GLY A 195 -3.44 0.66 -21.63
CA GLY A 195 -3.65 2.09 -21.85
C GLY A 195 -2.38 2.81 -22.31
N GLU A 196 -1.26 2.57 -21.64
CA GLU A 196 0.04 3.13 -22.00
C GLU A 196 0.47 2.69 -23.41
N LYS A 197 0.39 1.41 -23.72
CA LYS A 197 0.72 0.85 -25.04
C LYS A 197 -0.16 1.39 -26.18
N THR A 198 -1.39 1.76 -25.87
CA THR A 198 -2.32 2.35 -26.87
C THR A 198 -2.30 3.88 -26.87
N GLY A 199 -1.42 4.50 -26.08
CA GLY A 199 -1.24 5.95 -26.05
C GLY A 199 -2.31 6.71 -25.25
N VAL A 200 -2.99 6.07 -24.31
CA VAL A 200 -3.87 6.77 -23.37
C VAL A 200 -3.00 7.63 -22.42
N PRO A 201 -3.12 8.96 -22.46
CA PRO A 201 -2.27 9.81 -21.64
C PRO A 201 -2.67 9.74 -20.16
N LEU A 202 -1.69 9.85 -19.26
CA LEU A 202 -1.99 10.10 -17.85
C LEU A 202 -2.72 11.44 -17.66
N PRO A 203 -3.57 11.58 -16.63
CA PRO A 203 -4.25 12.83 -16.33
C PRO A 203 -3.27 13.99 -16.16
N LYS A 204 -3.49 15.07 -16.89
CA LYS A 204 -2.65 16.27 -16.80
C LYS A 204 -2.74 16.90 -15.42
N GLN A 205 -1.61 17.37 -14.91
CA GLN A 205 -1.49 18.03 -13.60
C GLN A 205 -1.05 19.50 -13.81
N GLU A 206 -1.77 20.21 -14.67
CA GLU A 206 -1.42 21.58 -15.11
C GLU A 206 -1.99 22.68 -14.24
N GLU A 207 -2.99 22.34 -13.39
CA GLU A 207 -3.60 23.33 -12.52
C GLU A 207 -2.68 23.75 -11.37
N GLN A 208 -2.55 25.05 -11.18
CA GLN A 208 -1.85 25.57 -10.00
C GLN A 208 -2.61 25.17 -8.73
N ARG A 209 -1.92 24.56 -7.78
CA ARG A 209 -2.51 24.17 -6.50
C ARG A 209 -3.03 25.40 -5.74
N ILE A 210 -4.31 25.43 -5.49
CA ILE A 210 -4.95 26.40 -4.60
C ILE A 210 -4.95 25.84 -3.18
N ALA A 211 -4.29 26.53 -2.25
CA ALA A 211 -4.31 26.18 -0.83
C ALA A 211 -5.25 27.11 -0.08
N THR A 212 -6.29 26.56 0.52
CA THR A 212 -7.22 27.33 1.35
C THR A 212 -6.71 27.39 2.78
N ASN A 213 -6.60 28.61 3.32
CA ASN A 213 -6.38 28.87 4.73
C ASN A 213 -7.65 29.51 5.31
N PHE A 214 -8.30 28.84 6.26
CA PHE A 214 -9.52 29.33 6.90
C PHE A 214 -9.27 30.38 7.99
N ILE A 215 -8.02 30.60 8.39
CA ILE A 215 -7.62 31.65 9.32
C ILE A 215 -7.12 32.83 8.48
N ARG A 216 -7.90 33.92 8.51
CA ARG A 216 -7.59 35.18 7.82
C ARG A 216 -7.21 36.26 8.81
#